data_a12dc578d34a7a1b236a699da2a507d0
#
_entry.id   a12dc578d34a7a1b236a699da2a507d0
#
_cell.length_a   1.000
_cell.length_b   1.000
_cell.length_c   1.000
_cell.angle_alpha   90.00
_cell.angle_beta   90.00
_cell.angle_gamma   90.00
#
_symmetry.space_group_name_H-M   'P 1'
#
loop_
_entity.id
_entity.type
_entity.pdbx_description
1 polymer ?
#
loop_
_entity_poly.entity_id
_entity_poly.type
_entity_poly.pdbx_seq_one_letter_code
_entity_poly.pdbx_strand_id
1 'polypeptide(L)' 'MNFPEEIRKIRQRLFMTQEDFAKEIGVAFSTVNRWEGAKSKPNLSAMKSIKEFCLKHDVDFSALEEAWLNYKTEDK' A
#
# COMPACT_ATOMS: atom_id res chain seq x y z
N MET A 1 -10.31 -2.36 10.35
CA MET A 1 -9.50 -2.20 9.15
C MET A 1 -8.13 -1.74 9.48
N ASN A 2 -7.14 -2.36 8.89
CA ASN A 2 -5.78 -1.98 9.15
C ASN A 2 -5.06 -1.78 7.83
N PHE A 3 -3.87 -1.21 7.90
CA PHE A 3 -3.13 -0.86 6.70
C PHE A 3 -2.82 -2.07 5.80
N PRO A 4 -2.33 -3.21 6.33
CA PRO A 4 -2.06 -4.35 5.44
C PRO A 4 -3.27 -4.79 4.63
N GLU A 5 -4.44 -4.80 5.25
CA GLU A 5 -5.66 -5.18 4.54
C GLU A 5 -6.06 -4.15 3.50
N GLU A 6 -5.93 -2.87 3.84
CA GLU A 6 -6.32 -1.82 2.92
C GLU A 6 -5.45 -1.80 1.67
N ILE A 7 -4.15 -1.99 1.85
CA ILE A 7 -3.26 -1.99 0.69
C ILE A 7 -3.53 -3.22 -0.19
N ARG A 8 -3.81 -4.36 0.42
CA ARG A 8 -4.15 -5.56 -0.34
C ARG A 8 -5.44 -5.38 -1.11
N LYS A 9 -6.44 -4.75 -0.51
CA LYS A 9 -7.71 -4.50 -1.19
C LYS A 9 -7.53 -3.65 -2.43
N ILE A 10 -6.71 -2.61 -2.33
CA ILE A 10 -6.48 -1.75 -3.48
C ILE A 10 -5.86 -2.54 -4.62
N ARG A 11 -4.86 -3.34 -4.29
CA ARG A 11 -4.18 -4.17 -5.28
C ARG A 11 -5.15 -5.15 -5.92
N GLN A 12 -5.93 -5.85 -5.10
CA GLN A 12 -6.84 -6.88 -5.59
C GLN A 12 -7.99 -6.29 -6.40
N ARG A 13 -8.42 -5.09 -6.04
CA ARG A 13 -9.47 -4.42 -6.78
C ARG A 13 -9.08 -4.21 -8.23
N LEU A 14 -7.81 -4.04 -8.49
CA LEU A 14 -7.29 -3.84 -9.83
C LEU A 14 -6.71 -5.12 -10.44
N PHE A 15 -6.92 -6.25 -9.78
CA PHE A 15 -6.47 -7.56 -10.27
C PHE A 15 -4.97 -7.62 -10.48
N MET A 16 -4.23 -7.01 -9.58
CA MET A 16 -2.77 -6.99 -9.66
C MET A 16 -2.14 -7.94 -8.66
N THR A 17 -1.03 -8.56 -9.07
CA THR A 17 -0.20 -9.30 -8.14
C THR A 17 0.62 -8.30 -7.32
N GLN A 18 1.26 -8.78 -6.25
CA GLN A 18 2.16 -7.93 -5.48
C GLN A 18 3.28 -7.38 -6.38
N GLU A 19 3.77 -8.22 -7.27
CA GLU A 19 4.84 -7.82 -8.18
C GLU A 19 4.40 -6.71 -9.11
N ASP A 20 3.20 -6.85 -9.69
CA ASP A 20 2.66 -5.82 -10.57
C ASP A 20 2.51 -4.50 -9.85
N PHE A 21 1.95 -4.57 -8.65
CA PHE A 21 1.71 -3.37 -7.86
C PHE A 21 3.05 -2.69 -7.50
N ALA A 22 4.03 -3.49 -7.11
CA ALA A 22 5.35 -2.97 -6.77
C ALA A 22 5.96 -2.23 -7.95
N LYS A 23 5.84 -2.78 -9.14
CA LYS A 23 6.35 -2.14 -10.34
C LYS A 23 5.67 -0.80 -10.60
N GLU A 24 4.36 -0.77 -10.42
CA GLU A 24 3.60 0.44 -10.68
C GLU A 24 4.02 1.59 -9.77
N ILE A 25 4.28 1.30 -8.52
CA ILE A 25 4.62 2.35 -7.59
C ILE A 25 6.13 2.51 -7.37
N GLY A 26 6.93 1.71 -8.08
CA GLY A 26 8.38 1.91 -8.10
C GLY A 26 9.11 1.40 -6.88
N VAL A 27 8.64 0.30 -6.30
CA VAL A 27 9.33 -0.32 -5.15
C VAL A 27 9.58 -1.78 -5.45
N ALA A 28 10.38 -2.41 -4.60
CA ALA A 28 10.69 -3.83 -4.75
C ALA A 28 9.49 -4.68 -4.36
N PHE A 29 9.39 -5.85 -4.97
CA PHE A 29 8.35 -6.82 -4.60
C PHE A 29 8.38 -7.11 -3.10
N SER A 30 9.56 -7.32 -2.55
CA SER A 30 9.68 -7.65 -1.14
C SER A 30 9.15 -6.55 -0.24
N THR A 31 9.21 -5.31 -0.72
CA THR A 31 8.67 -4.18 0.04
C THR A 31 7.16 -4.28 0.17
N VAL A 32 6.47 -4.55 -0.95
CA VAL A 32 5.02 -4.72 -0.90
C VAL A 32 4.66 -5.92 -0.04
N ASN A 33 5.41 -7.00 -0.19
CA ASN A 33 5.16 -8.19 0.59
C ASN A 33 5.25 -7.90 2.09
N ARG A 34 6.23 -7.10 2.51
CA ARG A 34 6.37 -6.75 3.92
C ARG A 34 5.22 -5.87 4.41
N TRP A 35 4.76 -4.95 3.55
CA TRP A 35 3.61 -4.11 3.94
C TRP A 35 2.37 -4.97 4.19
N GLU A 36 2.10 -5.91 3.29
CA GLU A 36 0.91 -6.74 3.41
C GLU A 36 1.05 -7.78 4.51
N GLY A 37 2.29 -8.08 4.90
CA GLY A 37 2.56 -8.99 6.00
C GLY A 37 2.68 -8.33 7.35
N ALA A 38 2.36 -7.05 7.43
CA ALA A 38 2.37 -6.28 8.68
C ALA A 38 3.78 -6.15 9.28
N LYS A 39 4.82 -6.22 8.44
CA LYS A 39 6.20 -6.12 8.92
C LYS A 39 6.74 -4.70 8.85
N SER A 40 6.17 -3.88 8.00
CA SER A 40 6.61 -2.49 7.87
C SER A 40 5.48 -1.70 7.24
N LYS A 41 5.63 -0.39 7.22
CA LYS A 41 4.68 0.45 6.50
C LYS A 41 5.44 1.43 5.63
N PRO A 42 4.79 1.94 4.57
CA PRO A 42 5.46 2.86 3.65
C PRO A 42 5.88 4.15 4.34
N ASN A 43 7.00 4.69 3.89
CA ASN A 43 7.38 6.04 4.32
C ASN A 43 6.60 7.06 3.49
N LEU A 44 6.83 8.34 3.76
CA LEU A 44 6.09 9.39 3.06
C LEU A 44 6.27 9.34 1.55
N SER A 45 7.50 9.07 1.12
CA SER A 45 7.77 9.00 -0.30
C SER A 45 6.96 7.90 -0.98
N ALA A 46 6.90 6.73 -0.35
CA ALA A 46 6.13 5.63 -0.89
C ALA A 46 4.64 5.94 -0.86
N MET A 47 4.17 6.60 0.20
CA MET A 47 2.76 6.98 0.26
C MET A 47 2.38 7.95 -0.84
N LYS A 48 3.28 8.85 -1.21
CA LYS A 48 3.01 9.75 -2.33
C LYS A 48 2.84 8.97 -3.63
N SER A 49 3.71 7.99 -3.84
CA SER A 49 3.60 7.14 -5.03
C SER A 49 2.29 6.37 -5.05
N ILE A 50 1.88 5.85 -3.89
CA ILE A 50 0.64 5.10 -3.80
C ILE A 50 -0.55 6.03 -4.06
N LYS A 51 -0.49 7.25 -3.54
CA LYS A 51 -1.57 8.20 -3.77
C LYS A 51 -1.71 8.50 -5.25
N GLU A 52 -0.59 8.74 -5.94
CA GLU A 52 -0.61 9.00 -7.37
C GLU A 52 -1.17 7.80 -8.13
N PHE A 53 -0.79 6.60 -7.70
CA PHE A 53 -1.31 5.39 -8.29
C PHE A 53 -2.83 5.31 -8.14
N CYS A 54 -3.34 5.62 -6.96
CA CYS A 54 -4.77 5.58 -6.72
C CYS A 54 -5.51 6.61 -7.56
N LEU A 55 -4.94 7.79 -7.70
CA LEU A 55 -5.54 8.83 -8.53
C LEU A 55 -5.58 8.39 -9.99
N LYS A 56 -4.50 7.80 -10.46
CA LYS A 56 -4.41 7.34 -11.83
C LYS A 56 -5.46 6.28 -12.14
N HIS A 57 -5.73 5.40 -11.18
CA HIS A 57 -6.67 4.30 -11.39
C HIS A 57 -8.06 4.58 -10.83
N ASP A 58 -8.29 5.80 -10.39
CA ASP A 58 -9.58 6.22 -9.87
C ASP A 58 -9.99 5.36 -8.67
N VAL A 59 -9.06 5.14 -7.77
CA VAL A 59 -9.28 4.37 -6.56
C VAL A 59 -9.28 5.32 -5.37
N ASP A 60 -10.23 5.14 -4.46
CA ASP A 60 -10.33 5.97 -3.27
C ASP A 60 -9.14 5.71 -2.36
N PHE A 61 -8.42 6.78 -2.03
CA PHE A 61 -7.21 6.72 -1.22
C PHE A 61 -7.49 6.94 0.27
N SER A 62 -8.67 7.48 0.61
CA SER A 62 -8.89 7.97 1.97
C SER A 62 -8.85 6.87 3.02
N ALA A 63 -9.39 5.69 2.74
CA ALA A 63 -9.36 4.59 3.71
C ALA A 63 -7.93 4.15 3.99
N LEU A 64 -7.11 4.10 2.95
CA LEU A 64 -5.72 3.72 3.10
C LEU A 64 -4.95 4.78 3.88
N GLU A 65 -5.19 6.03 3.58
CA GLU A 65 -4.52 7.13 4.26
C GLU A 65 -4.82 7.10 5.74
N GLU A 66 -6.09 6.92 6.09
CA GLU A 66 -6.50 6.84 7.48
C GLU A 66 -5.82 5.68 8.19
N ALA A 67 -5.82 4.53 7.55
CA ALA A 67 -5.20 3.34 8.12
C ALA A 67 -3.70 3.56 8.32
N TRP A 68 -3.05 4.22 7.36
CA TRP A 68 -1.62 4.46 7.47
C TRP A 68 -1.30 5.40 8.62
N LEU A 69 -2.09 6.44 8.78
CA LEU A 69 -1.85 7.42 9.84
C LEU A 69 -1.95 6.80 11.22
N ASN A 70 -2.81 5.80 11.37
CA ASN A 70 -3.06 5.18 12.66
C ASN A 70 -2.35 3.86 12.88
N TYR A 71 -1.60 3.40 11.88
CA TYR A 71 -1.01 2.07 11.94
C TYR A 71 0.35 2.07 12.61
N LYS A 72 0.58 1.09 13.47
CA LYS A 72 1.88 0.86 14.08
C LYS A 72 2.35 -0.52 13.72
N THR A 73 3.59 -0.61 13.25
CA THR A 73 4.14 -1.92 12.89
C THR A 73 4.47 -2.71 14.15
N GLU A 74 4.55 -4.01 13.98
CA GLU A 74 4.80 -4.90 15.11
C GLU A 74 6.16 -4.70 15.72
N ASP A 75 7.14 -4.46 14.89
CA ASP A 75 8.50 -4.40 15.39
C ASP A 75 8.92 -3.00 15.75
N LYS A 76 8.03 -2.10 15.67
CA LYS A 76 8.29 -0.75 16.06
C LYS A 76 9.76 -0.43 16.21
#